data_77591e3ec98087602fcd2efff998fd0c
#
_entry.id   77591e3ec98087602fcd2efff998fd0c
#
_cell.length_a   1.000
_cell.length_b   1.000
_cell.length_c   1.000
_cell.angle_alpha   90.00
_cell.angle_beta   90.00
_cell.angle_gamma   90.00
#
_symmetry.space_group_name_H-M   'P 1'
#
loop_
_entity.id
_entity.type
_entity.pdbx_description
1 polymer ?
#
loop_
_entity_poly.entity_id
_entity_poly.type
_entity_poly.pdbx_seq_one_letter_code
_entity_poly.pdbx_strand_id
1 'polypeptide(L)'
;MAQIKADEITKLIREQIENYETKVSVDETGTVITLGDGIARVYGLDKVMAGELLSFPHGVAGIAMNLEEDQVGVVLLGEFTEIKEGDEVKRTGRIMSVPVGDNMIGRVVNSLGQPIDDKGPISTDKFIALERLAPGVIDRQPVREPMATGLKAIDSMIPIGRGQRELIIGDRQTGKTAVALDTIINSKGNDLICIYNAIGQKRSSIAQVVKILEDAGAMEYSIVVAASASEPAPMQYISPYAACAMGEFFRDTKRHALVIYDDLSKHAASYREISLLLRRPPGREAYPGDVFYLHSRLLERAAKLSDKNGGGSLTALPVIETQAGDVSAYIPTNVISITDGQIYLETDLFNQGVRPAVNVGLSVSRVGGSAQIKAMRQVAGTLKLELAQYRELAAFAQFGSDLDKATQAQLNRGQRLVELLKQNQFSPLPFSKQILIIMAGTGGFLDDMPVAQVREFEKELFKYVDSTNPGILRAIMEKKILDDQLKTQMQNVIKEAKQQFVASREAVAK
;
A
#
# COMPACT_ATOMS: atom_id res chain seq x y z
N MET A 1 -7.56 -9.87 43.92
CA MET A 1 -8.29 -10.43 42.77
C MET A 1 -9.77 -10.23 43.05
N ALA A 2 -10.37 -9.20 42.47
CA ALA A 2 -11.80 -8.92 42.64
C ALA A 2 -12.52 -9.62 41.46
N GLN A 3 -13.25 -10.68 41.75
CA GLN A 3 -14.23 -11.26 40.83
C GLN A 3 -15.35 -10.24 40.63
N ILE A 4 -15.37 -9.58 39.48
CA ILE A 4 -16.54 -8.83 39.03
C ILE A 4 -17.62 -9.84 38.76
N LYS A 5 -18.70 -9.83 39.55
CA LYS A 5 -19.83 -10.75 39.40
C LYS A 5 -20.54 -10.45 38.09
N ALA A 6 -20.92 -11.49 37.37
CA ALA A 6 -21.68 -11.40 36.11
C ALA A 6 -22.93 -10.51 36.22
N ASP A 7 -23.51 -10.42 37.40
CA ASP A 7 -24.67 -9.57 37.74
C ASP A 7 -24.37 -8.06 37.67
N GLU A 8 -23.13 -7.61 37.92
CA GLU A 8 -22.76 -6.19 37.83
C GLU A 8 -22.59 -5.76 36.38
N ILE A 9 -22.03 -6.66 35.55
CA ILE A 9 -21.90 -6.40 34.11
C ILE A 9 -23.31 -6.34 33.47
N THR A 10 -24.19 -7.23 33.85
CA THR A 10 -25.58 -7.24 33.34
C THR A 10 -26.32 -5.98 33.80
N LYS A 11 -26.04 -5.46 34.98
CA LYS A 11 -26.63 -4.22 35.49
C LYS A 11 -26.12 -2.97 34.78
N LEU A 12 -24.81 -2.90 34.51
CA LEU A 12 -24.18 -1.82 33.75
C LEU A 12 -24.65 -1.79 32.28
N ILE A 13 -24.83 -2.96 31.68
CA ILE A 13 -25.37 -3.07 30.33
C ILE A 13 -26.86 -2.66 30.31
N ARG A 14 -27.65 -3.02 31.31
CA ARG A 14 -29.03 -2.56 31.45
C ARG A 14 -29.13 -1.05 31.66
N GLU A 15 -28.33 -0.46 32.52
CA GLU A 15 -28.31 0.99 32.75
C GLU A 15 -27.80 1.77 31.49
N GLN A 16 -26.90 1.23 30.71
CA GLN A 16 -26.53 1.82 29.42
C GLN A 16 -27.61 1.70 28.35
N ILE A 17 -28.42 0.64 28.39
CA ILE A 17 -29.54 0.45 27.48
C ILE A 17 -30.72 1.34 27.89
N GLU A 18 -30.98 1.51 29.18
CA GLU A 18 -32.10 2.35 29.70
C GLU A 18 -31.84 3.86 29.58
N ASN A 19 -30.57 4.30 29.58
CA ASN A 19 -30.19 5.71 29.37
C ASN A 19 -30.06 6.13 27.89
N TYR A 20 -30.27 5.22 26.96
CA TYR A 20 -30.44 5.55 25.56
C TYR A 20 -31.92 5.82 25.29
N GLU A 21 -32.29 7.09 25.16
CA GLU A 21 -33.62 7.47 24.60
C GLU A 21 -33.77 6.91 23.19
N THR A 22 -34.10 5.66 23.09
CA THR A 22 -34.48 5.02 21.85
C THR A 22 -35.95 5.21 21.69
N LYS A 23 -36.39 6.01 20.73
CA LYS A 23 -37.70 5.82 20.11
C LYS A 23 -37.85 4.32 19.91
N VAL A 24 -38.90 3.73 20.48
CA VAL A 24 -39.28 2.34 20.27
C VAL A 24 -39.46 2.16 18.77
N SER A 25 -38.43 1.81 18.06
CA SER A 25 -38.56 1.17 16.77
C SER A 25 -38.94 -0.26 17.07
N VAL A 26 -40.03 -0.72 16.52
CA VAL A 26 -40.40 -2.15 16.49
C VAL A 26 -39.18 -2.79 15.80
N ASP A 27 -38.35 -3.50 16.55
CA ASP A 27 -37.19 -4.22 15.99
C ASP A 27 -37.77 -5.23 15.01
N GLU A 28 -37.52 -5.00 13.70
CA GLU A 28 -37.91 -5.93 12.67
C GLU A 28 -37.02 -7.15 12.81
N THR A 29 -37.62 -8.28 13.08
CA THR A 29 -36.94 -9.55 13.30
C THR A 29 -37.15 -10.47 12.12
N GLY A 30 -36.13 -11.22 11.79
CA GLY A 30 -36.15 -12.29 10.79
C GLY A 30 -35.78 -13.63 11.40
N THR A 31 -35.92 -14.68 10.62
CA THR A 31 -35.59 -16.05 11.02
C THR A 31 -34.58 -16.66 10.06
N VAL A 32 -33.58 -17.32 10.58
CA VAL A 32 -32.59 -18.06 9.77
C VAL A 32 -33.30 -19.26 9.11
N ILE A 33 -33.32 -19.29 7.77
CA ILE A 33 -33.88 -20.38 6.99
C ILE A 33 -32.80 -21.47 6.72
N THR A 34 -31.66 -21.03 6.31
CA THR A 34 -30.54 -21.92 6.01
C THR A 34 -29.20 -21.29 6.45
N LEU A 35 -28.29 -22.14 6.87
CA LEU A 35 -26.94 -21.77 7.28
C LEU A 35 -25.93 -22.69 6.62
N GLY A 36 -24.86 -22.13 6.07
CA GLY A 36 -23.74 -22.90 5.53
C GLY A 36 -22.57 -22.01 5.17
N ASP A 37 -21.35 -22.46 5.50
CA ASP A 37 -20.08 -21.82 5.13
C ASP A 37 -19.98 -20.31 5.44
N GLY A 38 -20.57 -19.87 6.57
CA GLY A 38 -20.55 -18.47 6.99
C GLY A 38 -21.59 -17.57 6.29
N ILE A 39 -22.52 -18.17 5.55
CA ILE A 39 -23.65 -17.48 4.93
C ILE A 39 -24.94 -17.96 5.58
N ALA A 40 -25.77 -17.02 6.02
CA ALA A 40 -27.14 -17.27 6.48
C ALA A 40 -28.15 -16.70 5.48
N ARG A 41 -29.25 -17.42 5.24
CA ARG A 41 -30.43 -16.88 4.57
C ARG A 41 -31.47 -16.61 5.61
N VAL A 42 -31.96 -15.39 5.64
CA VAL A 42 -32.89 -14.89 6.67
C VAL A 42 -34.19 -14.46 6.00
N TYR A 43 -35.28 -14.90 6.53
CA TYR A 43 -36.65 -14.50 6.11
C TYR A 43 -37.20 -13.41 7.02
N GLY A 44 -38.03 -12.52 6.50
CA GLY A 44 -38.83 -11.57 7.29
C GLY A 44 -38.11 -10.24 7.62
N LEU A 45 -37.03 -9.89 6.91
CA LEU A 45 -36.33 -8.61 7.05
C LEU A 45 -36.63 -7.66 5.88
N ASP A 46 -37.91 -7.30 5.69
CA ASP A 46 -38.39 -6.59 4.49
C ASP A 46 -37.81 -5.19 4.31
N LYS A 47 -37.41 -4.54 5.41
CA LYS A 47 -36.85 -3.17 5.39
C LYS A 47 -35.32 -3.11 5.57
N VAL A 48 -34.65 -4.24 5.52
CA VAL A 48 -33.18 -4.28 5.68
C VAL A 48 -32.49 -3.53 4.54
N MET A 49 -31.42 -2.84 4.87
CA MET A 49 -30.61 -2.13 3.89
C MET A 49 -29.39 -2.99 3.48
N ALA A 50 -28.96 -2.87 2.23
CA ALA A 50 -27.69 -3.47 1.80
C ALA A 50 -26.53 -2.91 2.64
N GLY A 51 -25.66 -3.79 3.17
CA GLY A 51 -24.58 -3.41 4.08
C GLY A 51 -25.01 -3.14 5.52
N GLU A 52 -26.28 -3.37 5.86
CA GLU A 52 -26.76 -3.24 7.24
C GLU A 52 -26.19 -4.36 8.12
N LEU A 53 -25.76 -3.97 9.32
CA LEU A 53 -25.32 -4.90 10.35
C LEU A 53 -26.55 -5.56 10.99
N LEU A 54 -26.53 -6.87 11.05
CA LEU A 54 -27.56 -7.70 11.68
C LEU A 54 -27.00 -8.36 12.93
N SER A 55 -27.84 -8.51 13.95
CA SER A 55 -27.47 -9.17 15.20
C SER A 55 -28.11 -10.56 15.25
N PHE A 56 -27.26 -11.56 15.42
CA PHE A 56 -27.60 -12.96 15.61
C PHE A 56 -27.45 -13.34 17.09
N PRO A 57 -28.01 -14.49 17.52
CA PRO A 57 -27.77 -15.04 18.84
C PRO A 57 -26.25 -15.20 19.14
N HIS A 58 -25.91 -15.38 20.39
CA HIS A 58 -24.53 -15.58 20.86
C HIS A 58 -23.58 -14.42 20.53
N GLY A 59 -24.11 -13.22 20.21
CA GLY A 59 -23.29 -12.05 19.88
C GLY A 59 -22.64 -12.09 18.50
N VAL A 60 -23.07 -12.99 17.62
CA VAL A 60 -22.60 -13.05 16.23
C VAL A 60 -23.22 -11.90 15.44
N ALA A 61 -22.41 -11.24 14.64
CA ALA A 61 -22.84 -10.19 13.73
C ALA A 61 -22.88 -10.71 12.29
N GLY A 62 -23.74 -10.13 11.46
CA GLY A 62 -23.81 -10.41 10.03
C GLY A 62 -24.00 -9.14 9.21
N ILE A 63 -23.63 -9.18 7.94
CA ILE A 63 -23.86 -8.09 6.98
C ILE A 63 -24.86 -8.56 5.92
N ALA A 64 -25.93 -7.79 5.71
CA ALA A 64 -26.90 -8.02 4.64
C ALA A 64 -26.26 -7.70 3.28
N MET A 65 -26.14 -8.70 2.40
CA MET A 65 -25.48 -8.53 1.10
C MET A 65 -26.38 -8.79 -0.11
N ASN A 66 -27.26 -9.78 -0.04
CA ASN A 66 -28.26 -10.05 -1.08
C ASN A 66 -29.63 -9.72 -0.55
N LEU A 67 -30.32 -8.78 -1.18
CA LEU A 67 -31.71 -8.46 -0.89
C LEU A 67 -32.57 -9.11 -1.98
N GLU A 68 -33.22 -10.21 -1.65
CA GLU A 68 -34.18 -10.93 -2.51
C GLU A 68 -35.60 -10.63 -2.05
N GLU A 69 -36.59 -10.97 -2.83
CA GLU A 69 -37.99 -10.63 -2.55
C GLU A 69 -38.48 -11.22 -1.20
N ASP A 70 -38.13 -12.49 -0.92
CA ASP A 70 -38.58 -13.21 0.25
C ASP A 70 -37.49 -13.48 1.29
N GLN A 71 -36.23 -13.18 0.99
CA GLN A 71 -35.10 -13.54 1.85
C GLN A 71 -33.92 -12.59 1.70
N VAL A 72 -33.09 -12.57 2.73
CA VAL A 72 -31.84 -11.79 2.76
C VAL A 72 -30.68 -12.72 2.89
N GLY A 73 -29.74 -12.63 1.96
CA GLY A 73 -28.43 -13.31 2.06
C GLY A 73 -27.52 -12.51 2.97
N VAL A 74 -27.15 -13.10 4.07
CA VAL A 74 -26.33 -12.48 5.13
C VAL A 74 -25.00 -13.19 5.24
N VAL A 75 -23.94 -12.41 5.29
CA VAL A 75 -22.56 -12.89 5.50
C VAL A 75 -22.24 -12.74 6.98
N LEU A 76 -21.91 -13.83 7.65
CA LEU A 76 -21.62 -13.83 9.09
C LEU A 76 -20.17 -13.39 9.36
N LEU A 77 -19.97 -12.62 10.42
CA LEU A 77 -18.69 -12.06 10.82
C LEU A 77 -18.18 -12.77 12.08
N GLY A 78 -17.12 -13.56 11.95
CA GLY A 78 -16.53 -14.31 13.07
C GLY A 78 -16.97 -15.76 13.14
N GLU A 79 -16.93 -16.36 14.32
CA GLU A 79 -17.33 -17.74 14.55
C GLU A 79 -18.86 -17.87 14.58
N PHE A 80 -19.39 -18.79 13.80
CA PHE A 80 -20.85 -18.97 13.61
C PHE A 80 -21.32 -20.40 13.93
N THR A 81 -20.49 -21.19 14.56
CA THR A 81 -20.76 -22.62 14.85
C THR A 81 -21.97 -22.83 15.76
N GLU A 82 -22.35 -21.84 16.55
CA GLU A 82 -23.47 -21.89 17.47
C GLU A 82 -24.81 -21.44 16.85
N ILE A 83 -24.79 -20.79 15.67
CA ILE A 83 -26.00 -20.35 14.95
C ILE A 83 -26.68 -21.55 14.31
N LYS A 84 -28.03 -21.56 14.35
CA LYS A 84 -28.87 -22.65 13.84
C LYS A 84 -30.00 -22.13 12.97
N GLU A 85 -30.53 -23.00 12.12
CA GLU A 85 -31.79 -22.77 11.43
C GLU A 85 -32.93 -22.57 12.45
N GLY A 86 -33.76 -21.58 12.23
CA GLY A 86 -34.81 -21.16 13.16
C GLY A 86 -34.43 -20.07 14.14
N ASP A 87 -33.14 -19.69 14.22
CA ASP A 87 -32.69 -18.61 15.09
C ASP A 87 -33.24 -17.25 14.67
N GLU A 88 -33.55 -16.42 15.67
CA GLU A 88 -34.04 -15.06 15.47
C GLU A 88 -32.86 -14.11 15.12
N VAL A 89 -33.06 -13.30 14.09
CA VAL A 89 -32.08 -12.27 13.63
C VAL A 89 -32.72 -10.90 13.77
N LYS A 90 -31.98 -9.95 14.33
CA LYS A 90 -32.47 -8.57 14.56
C LYS A 90 -31.75 -7.58 13.68
N ARG A 91 -32.51 -6.66 13.11
CA ARG A 91 -31.95 -5.49 12.45
C ARG A 91 -31.32 -4.56 13.48
N THR A 92 -30.18 -3.97 13.13
CA THR A 92 -29.59 -2.92 13.97
C THR A 92 -29.87 -1.52 13.46
N GLY A 93 -30.40 -1.38 12.23
CA GLY A 93 -30.59 -0.09 11.57
C GLY A 93 -29.28 0.66 11.30
N ARG A 94 -28.13 0.00 11.47
CA ARG A 94 -26.81 0.60 11.32
C ARG A 94 -26.05 -0.05 10.17
N ILE A 95 -25.49 0.78 9.32
CA ILE A 95 -24.52 0.33 8.31
C ILE A 95 -23.19 -0.03 9.02
N MET A 96 -22.57 -1.12 8.57
CA MET A 96 -21.30 -1.58 9.12
C MET A 96 -20.27 -0.45 9.15
N SER A 97 -19.68 -0.21 10.32
CA SER A 97 -18.68 0.85 10.56
C SER A 97 -17.50 0.31 11.38
N VAL A 98 -16.38 0.99 11.29
CA VAL A 98 -15.16 0.66 12.05
C VAL A 98 -14.68 1.83 12.89
N PRO A 99 -14.04 1.55 14.05
CA PRO A 99 -13.43 2.57 14.87
C PRO A 99 -12.27 3.24 14.12
N VAL A 100 -12.15 4.54 14.30
CA VAL A 100 -11.08 5.37 13.71
C VAL A 100 -10.56 6.37 14.73
N GLY A 101 -9.39 6.92 14.48
CA GLY A 101 -8.81 7.95 15.35
C GLY A 101 -7.31 7.76 15.57
N ASP A 102 -6.72 8.71 16.29
CA ASP A 102 -5.29 8.66 16.62
C ASP A 102 -4.92 7.47 17.53
N ASN A 103 -5.88 7.01 18.34
CA ASN A 103 -5.71 5.86 19.22
C ASN A 103 -5.51 4.52 18.45
N MET A 104 -5.76 4.52 17.14
CA MET A 104 -5.47 3.38 16.27
C MET A 104 -4.00 3.30 15.85
N ILE A 105 -3.25 4.42 15.94
CA ILE A 105 -1.83 4.46 15.56
C ILE A 105 -1.02 3.59 16.51
N GLY A 106 -0.09 2.81 16.00
CA GLY A 106 0.74 1.88 16.77
C GLY A 106 0.08 0.54 17.05
N ARG A 107 -1.15 0.32 16.57
CA ARG A 107 -1.94 -0.86 16.88
C ARG A 107 -2.01 -1.85 15.70
N VAL A 108 -2.19 -3.11 16.05
CA VAL A 108 -2.54 -4.18 15.11
C VAL A 108 -3.97 -4.60 15.41
N VAL A 109 -4.82 -4.49 14.39
CA VAL A 109 -6.27 -4.73 14.52
C VAL A 109 -6.78 -5.71 13.47
N ASN A 110 -7.92 -6.35 13.75
CA ASN A 110 -8.63 -7.16 12.77
C ASN A 110 -9.49 -6.28 11.82
N SER A 111 -10.23 -6.90 10.92
CA SER A 111 -11.09 -6.22 9.95
C SER A 111 -12.25 -5.44 10.58
N LEU A 112 -12.59 -5.69 11.83
CA LEU A 112 -13.60 -4.96 12.61
C LEU A 112 -13.00 -3.80 13.41
N GLY A 113 -11.67 -3.60 13.34
CA GLY A 113 -10.96 -2.61 14.14
C GLY A 113 -10.70 -3.02 15.59
N GLN A 114 -10.91 -4.30 15.93
CA GLN A 114 -10.63 -4.83 17.26
C GLN A 114 -9.13 -5.14 17.38
N PRO A 115 -8.50 -4.80 18.53
CA PRO A 115 -7.07 -5.04 18.72
C PRO A 115 -6.76 -6.54 18.82
N ILE A 116 -5.67 -6.95 18.18
CA ILE A 116 -5.11 -8.31 18.19
C ILE A 116 -3.62 -8.32 18.58
N ASP A 117 -3.15 -7.25 19.22
CA ASP A 117 -1.75 -6.98 19.55
C ASP A 117 -1.44 -7.09 21.04
N ASP A 118 -2.37 -7.63 21.85
CA ASP A 118 -2.27 -7.80 23.31
C ASP A 118 -1.98 -6.48 24.09
N LYS A 119 -2.13 -5.30 23.42
CA LYS A 119 -1.92 -3.98 24.04
C LYS A 119 -3.18 -3.41 24.71
N GLY A 120 -4.19 -4.25 24.93
CA GLY A 120 -5.46 -3.85 25.56
C GLY A 120 -6.46 -3.17 24.60
N PRO A 121 -7.65 -2.82 25.08
CA PRO A 121 -8.72 -2.26 24.26
C PRO A 121 -8.36 -0.88 23.72
N ILE A 122 -8.92 -0.55 22.54
CA ILE A 122 -8.78 0.76 21.91
C ILE A 122 -10.01 1.60 22.26
N SER A 123 -9.82 2.68 22.99
CA SER A 123 -10.90 3.62 23.32
C SER A 123 -11.04 4.66 22.21
N THR A 124 -12.17 4.66 21.52
CA THR A 124 -12.53 5.70 20.53
C THR A 124 -14.05 5.85 20.47
N ASP A 125 -14.48 7.08 20.30
CA ASP A 125 -15.89 7.45 20.09
C ASP A 125 -16.20 7.72 18.60
N LYS A 126 -15.19 7.59 17.72
CA LYS A 126 -15.30 7.90 16.31
C LYS A 126 -15.40 6.62 15.49
N PHE A 127 -16.45 6.55 14.67
CA PHE A 127 -16.70 5.45 13.76
C PHE A 127 -16.97 5.98 12.36
N ILE A 128 -16.46 5.28 11.35
CA ILE A 128 -16.72 5.57 9.94
C ILE A 128 -17.30 4.34 9.27
N ALA A 129 -18.33 4.53 8.45
CA ALA A 129 -18.93 3.46 7.66
C ALA A 129 -17.88 2.83 6.72
N LEU A 130 -17.93 1.49 6.59
CA LEU A 130 -17.00 0.76 5.71
C LEU A 130 -17.15 1.20 4.26
N GLU A 131 -18.37 1.34 3.79
CA GLU A 131 -18.66 1.79 2.44
C GLU A 131 -19.09 3.26 2.46
N ARG A 132 -18.32 4.07 1.75
CA ARG A 132 -18.55 5.50 1.55
C ARG A 132 -18.35 5.85 0.09
N LEU A 133 -19.06 6.87 -0.36
CA LEU A 133 -18.83 7.45 -1.67
C LEU A 133 -17.45 8.09 -1.73
N ALA A 134 -16.75 7.89 -2.84
CA ALA A 134 -15.51 8.57 -3.11
C ALA A 134 -15.73 10.10 -3.21
N PRO A 135 -14.72 10.92 -2.88
CA PRO A 135 -14.80 12.37 -3.09
C PRO A 135 -15.15 12.70 -4.54
N GLY A 136 -16.06 13.65 -4.73
CA GLY A 136 -16.46 14.12 -6.05
C GLY A 136 -15.33 14.84 -6.80
N VAL A 137 -15.54 15.14 -8.08
CA VAL A 137 -14.54 15.83 -8.91
C VAL A 137 -14.20 17.23 -8.35
N ILE A 138 -15.21 17.94 -7.84
CA ILE A 138 -15.04 19.30 -7.27
C ILE A 138 -14.28 19.26 -5.93
N ASP A 139 -14.36 18.13 -5.21
CA ASP A 139 -13.72 17.96 -3.91
C ASP A 139 -12.23 17.65 -4.01
N ARG A 140 -11.75 17.31 -5.20
CA ARG A 140 -10.36 16.92 -5.48
C ARG A 140 -9.54 18.08 -6.02
N GLN A 141 -8.23 17.95 -5.86
CA GLN A 141 -7.25 18.76 -6.59
C GLN A 141 -6.21 17.85 -7.27
N PRO A 142 -5.50 18.36 -8.30
CA PRO A 142 -4.46 17.58 -8.96
C PRO A 142 -3.34 17.17 -8.02
N VAL A 143 -2.83 15.95 -8.21
CA VAL A 143 -1.70 15.41 -7.46
C VAL A 143 -0.41 16.10 -7.92
N ARG A 144 0.26 16.81 -7.00
CA ARG A 144 1.50 17.56 -7.27
C ARG A 144 2.56 17.39 -6.18
N GLU A 145 2.17 16.91 -5.01
CA GLU A 145 3.07 16.72 -3.89
C GLU A 145 3.70 15.32 -3.95
N PRO A 146 5.04 15.22 -3.91
CA PRO A 146 5.70 13.92 -3.96
C PRO A 146 5.43 13.11 -2.68
N MET A 147 5.28 11.80 -2.86
CA MET A 147 5.35 10.81 -1.80
C MET A 147 6.61 9.98 -2.02
N ALA A 148 7.60 10.15 -1.16
CA ALA A 148 8.87 9.46 -1.28
C ALA A 148 8.73 7.99 -0.85
N THR A 149 9.14 7.08 -1.72
CA THR A 149 9.25 5.65 -1.38
C THR A 149 10.59 5.32 -0.71
N GLY A 150 11.59 6.17 -0.91
CA GLY A 150 12.96 5.91 -0.49
C GLY A 150 13.73 4.96 -1.42
N LEU A 151 13.11 4.51 -2.50
CA LEU A 151 13.69 3.61 -3.48
C LEU A 151 14.13 4.38 -4.72
N LYS A 152 15.43 4.35 -5.02
CA LYS A 152 16.03 5.09 -6.14
C LYS A 152 15.32 4.84 -7.47
N ALA A 153 15.03 3.57 -7.77
CA ALA A 153 14.41 3.17 -9.03
C ALA A 153 12.98 3.71 -9.18
N ILE A 154 12.21 3.79 -8.08
CA ILE A 154 10.82 4.24 -8.10
C ILE A 154 10.78 5.77 -8.10
N ASP A 155 11.41 6.41 -7.11
CA ASP A 155 11.34 7.85 -6.93
C ASP A 155 11.91 8.64 -8.13
N SER A 156 12.88 8.05 -8.86
CA SER A 156 13.47 8.68 -10.04
C SER A 156 12.68 8.49 -11.33
N MET A 157 12.05 7.32 -11.55
CA MET A 157 11.46 6.96 -12.84
C MET A 157 9.95 6.76 -12.83
N ILE A 158 9.38 6.43 -11.66
CA ILE A 158 7.96 6.11 -11.47
C ILE A 158 7.47 6.83 -10.22
N PRO A 159 7.55 8.17 -10.18
CA PRO A 159 7.25 8.93 -8.97
C PRO A 159 5.79 8.80 -8.57
N ILE A 160 5.56 8.72 -7.27
CA ILE A 160 4.25 8.65 -6.67
C ILE A 160 3.93 9.98 -5.98
N GLY A 161 2.71 10.46 -6.14
CA GLY A 161 2.24 11.67 -5.49
C GLY A 161 1.22 11.39 -4.38
N ARG A 162 1.09 12.32 -3.45
CA ARG A 162 0.11 12.25 -2.36
C ARG A 162 -1.32 12.32 -2.91
N GLY A 163 -2.09 11.26 -2.71
CA GLY A 163 -3.44 11.09 -3.24
C GLY A 163 -3.51 10.27 -4.53
N GLN A 164 -2.40 9.75 -5.02
CA GLN A 164 -2.32 8.87 -6.18
C GLN A 164 -2.64 7.42 -5.81
N ARG A 165 -3.09 6.64 -6.81
CA ARG A 165 -3.25 5.18 -6.74
C ARG A 165 -2.18 4.55 -7.63
N GLU A 166 -1.17 3.96 -7.03
CA GLU A 166 -0.08 3.32 -7.79
C GLU A 166 -0.04 1.82 -7.48
N LEU A 167 -0.23 1.00 -8.50
CA LEU A 167 -0.26 -0.45 -8.37
C LEU A 167 1.15 -1.03 -8.23
N ILE A 168 1.36 -1.94 -7.28
CA ILE A 168 2.55 -2.79 -7.22
C ILE A 168 2.15 -4.17 -7.73
N ILE A 169 2.69 -4.60 -8.85
CA ILE A 169 2.31 -5.84 -9.52
C ILE A 169 3.52 -6.71 -9.86
N GLY A 170 3.37 -8.01 -9.75
CA GLY A 170 4.40 -8.99 -10.08
C GLY A 170 4.13 -10.36 -9.48
N ASP A 171 4.94 -11.33 -9.84
CA ASP A 171 4.80 -12.70 -9.39
C ASP A 171 5.11 -12.83 -7.89
N ARG A 172 4.82 -14.01 -7.36
CA ARG A 172 5.10 -14.33 -5.96
C ARG A 172 6.59 -14.18 -5.66
N GLN A 173 6.93 -13.61 -4.49
CA GLN A 173 8.29 -13.42 -4.00
C GLN A 173 9.19 -12.49 -4.85
N THR A 174 8.64 -11.64 -5.70
CA THR A 174 9.40 -10.63 -6.47
C THR A 174 9.74 -9.36 -5.67
N GLY A 175 9.32 -9.27 -4.40
CA GLY A 175 9.63 -8.14 -3.52
C GLY A 175 8.52 -7.09 -3.39
N LYS A 176 7.27 -7.39 -3.78
CA LYS A 176 6.12 -6.46 -3.66
C LYS A 176 5.95 -5.90 -2.25
N THR A 177 5.87 -6.79 -1.26
CA THR A 177 5.76 -6.41 0.16
C THR A 177 6.98 -5.61 0.65
N ALA A 178 8.19 -5.91 0.15
CA ALA A 178 9.39 -5.16 0.52
C ALA A 178 9.32 -3.71 0.03
N VAL A 179 8.87 -3.47 -1.20
CA VAL A 179 8.65 -2.11 -1.73
C VAL A 179 7.63 -1.35 -0.88
N ALA A 180 6.54 -2.01 -0.49
CA ALA A 180 5.53 -1.42 0.37
C ALA A 180 6.08 -1.06 1.75
N LEU A 181 6.84 -1.96 2.39
CA LEU A 181 7.44 -1.72 3.71
C LEU A 181 8.53 -0.65 3.66
N ASP A 182 9.39 -0.62 2.63
CA ASP A 182 10.38 0.45 2.43
C ASP A 182 9.69 1.83 2.35
N THR A 183 8.54 1.91 1.67
CA THR A 183 7.76 3.14 1.59
C THR A 183 7.24 3.59 2.96
N ILE A 184 6.76 2.65 3.79
CA ILE A 184 6.35 2.95 5.17
C ILE A 184 7.56 3.41 5.98
N ILE A 185 8.66 2.68 5.97
CA ILE A 185 9.88 3.00 6.74
C ILE A 185 10.41 4.39 6.36
N ASN A 186 10.39 4.73 5.07
CA ASN A 186 10.81 6.05 4.59
C ASN A 186 9.88 7.20 5.01
N SER A 187 8.69 6.88 5.48
CA SER A 187 7.69 7.90 5.87
C SER A 187 7.97 8.54 7.24
N LYS A 188 9.00 8.08 7.95
CA LYS A 188 9.39 8.63 9.25
C LYS A 188 9.67 10.14 9.15
N GLY A 189 8.94 10.93 9.95
CA GLY A 189 9.09 12.39 9.98
C GLY A 189 8.46 13.14 8.78
N ASN A 190 7.72 12.46 7.90
CA ASN A 190 7.14 13.05 6.69
C ASN A 190 5.64 13.44 6.82
N ASP A 191 5.10 13.55 8.01
CA ASP A 191 3.68 13.86 8.25
C ASP A 191 2.73 12.95 7.44
N LEU A 192 3.01 11.64 7.47
CA LEU A 192 2.26 10.62 6.75
C LEU A 192 1.88 9.50 7.72
N ILE A 193 0.58 9.24 7.85
CA ILE A 193 0.08 8.10 8.61
C ILE A 193 -0.07 6.92 7.64
N CYS A 194 0.54 5.80 7.99
CA CYS A 194 0.57 4.62 7.14
C CYS A 194 -0.41 3.55 7.65
N ILE A 195 -1.20 2.97 6.75
CA ILE A 195 -2.08 1.85 7.04
C ILE A 195 -1.61 0.66 6.18
N TYR A 196 -1.13 -0.39 6.83
CA TYR A 196 -0.79 -1.63 6.16
C TYR A 196 -1.92 -2.63 6.34
N ASN A 197 -2.56 -3.00 5.24
CA ASN A 197 -3.64 -3.99 5.25
C ASN A 197 -3.13 -5.32 4.69
N ALA A 198 -3.00 -6.32 5.57
CA ALA A 198 -2.67 -7.69 5.22
C ALA A 198 -3.94 -8.48 4.92
N ILE A 199 -4.11 -8.95 3.68
CA ILE A 199 -5.32 -9.63 3.22
C ILE A 199 -4.99 -11.08 2.86
N GLY A 200 -5.60 -12.04 3.55
CA GLY A 200 -5.42 -13.46 3.29
C GLY A 200 -3.98 -13.95 3.41
N GLN A 201 -3.16 -13.29 4.23
CA GLN A 201 -1.78 -13.68 4.48
C GLN A 201 -1.67 -14.68 5.64
N LYS A 202 -0.58 -15.44 5.66
CA LYS A 202 -0.28 -16.31 6.80
C LYS A 202 0.00 -15.47 8.05
N ARG A 203 -0.47 -15.91 9.22
CA ARG A 203 -0.20 -15.22 10.50
C ARG A 203 1.29 -14.98 10.75
N SER A 204 2.15 -15.94 10.37
CA SER A 204 3.61 -15.78 10.49
C SER A 204 4.16 -14.64 9.62
N SER A 205 3.61 -14.44 8.41
CA SER A 205 4.01 -13.34 7.52
C SER A 205 3.56 -11.99 8.10
N ILE A 206 2.34 -11.93 8.65
CA ILE A 206 1.84 -10.72 9.31
C ILE A 206 2.71 -10.36 10.52
N ALA A 207 3.04 -11.34 11.36
CA ALA A 207 3.92 -11.12 12.52
C ALA A 207 5.31 -10.63 12.09
N GLN A 208 5.85 -11.15 10.98
CA GLN A 208 7.13 -10.69 10.44
C GLN A 208 7.05 -9.22 9.96
N VAL A 209 5.97 -8.84 9.29
CA VAL A 209 5.74 -7.44 8.87
C VAL A 209 5.66 -6.51 10.07
N VAL A 210 4.87 -6.86 11.09
CA VAL A 210 4.76 -6.08 12.32
C VAL A 210 6.13 -5.89 12.97
N LYS A 211 6.91 -6.97 13.09
CA LYS A 211 8.26 -6.91 13.65
C LYS A 211 9.19 -6.00 12.84
N ILE A 212 9.18 -6.06 11.52
CA ILE A 212 9.98 -5.17 10.66
C ILE A 212 9.61 -3.70 10.90
N LEU A 213 8.32 -3.39 11.01
CA LEU A 213 7.85 -2.04 11.29
C LEU A 213 8.23 -1.57 12.71
N GLU A 214 8.17 -2.46 13.70
CA GLU A 214 8.60 -2.17 15.07
C GLU A 214 10.11 -1.91 15.14
N ASP A 215 10.92 -2.79 14.54
CA ASP A 215 12.39 -2.66 14.51
C ASP A 215 12.85 -1.36 13.82
N ALA A 216 12.09 -0.89 12.82
CA ALA A 216 12.33 0.38 12.13
C ALA A 216 11.75 1.60 12.88
N GLY A 217 11.01 1.41 13.96
CA GLY A 217 10.28 2.48 14.67
C GLY A 217 9.11 3.04 13.85
N ALA A 218 8.63 2.31 12.84
CA ALA A 218 7.58 2.76 11.94
C ALA A 218 6.17 2.57 12.52
N MET A 219 6.01 1.77 13.57
CA MET A 219 4.73 1.64 14.26
C MET A 219 4.27 2.94 14.94
N GLU A 220 5.17 3.89 15.23
CA GLU A 220 4.82 5.20 15.80
C GLU A 220 3.87 6.02 14.93
N TYR A 221 3.79 5.73 13.62
CA TYR A 221 2.93 6.41 12.65
C TYR A 221 2.17 5.43 11.75
N SER A 222 2.07 4.17 12.15
CA SER A 222 1.43 3.12 11.36
C SER A 222 0.30 2.41 12.08
N ILE A 223 -0.67 1.91 11.30
CA ILE A 223 -1.74 1.02 11.73
C ILE A 223 -1.62 -0.25 10.88
N VAL A 224 -1.72 -1.42 11.50
CA VAL A 224 -1.77 -2.68 10.77
C VAL A 224 -3.18 -3.26 10.89
N VAL A 225 -3.84 -3.47 9.74
CA VAL A 225 -5.14 -4.13 9.66
C VAL A 225 -4.92 -5.53 9.10
N ALA A 226 -5.20 -6.55 9.88
CA ALA A 226 -4.89 -7.93 9.53
C ALA A 226 -6.16 -8.76 9.34
N ALA A 227 -6.27 -9.38 8.16
CA ALA A 227 -7.22 -10.45 7.85
C ALA A 227 -6.42 -11.67 7.39
N SER A 228 -6.15 -12.60 8.29
CA SER A 228 -5.31 -13.76 8.00
C SER A 228 -6.00 -14.77 7.08
N ALA A 229 -5.20 -15.63 6.43
CA ALA A 229 -5.72 -16.70 5.57
C ALA A 229 -6.54 -17.76 6.33
N SER A 230 -6.47 -17.79 7.66
CA SER A 230 -7.26 -18.68 8.50
C SER A 230 -8.61 -18.08 8.92
N GLU A 231 -8.84 -16.80 8.62
CA GLU A 231 -10.12 -16.15 8.88
C GLU A 231 -11.12 -16.40 7.75
N PRO A 232 -12.44 -16.42 8.04
CA PRO A 232 -13.46 -16.59 7.04
C PRO A 232 -13.37 -15.55 5.92
N ALA A 233 -13.80 -15.91 4.72
CA ALA A 233 -13.79 -15.03 3.54
C ALA A 233 -14.45 -13.65 3.80
N PRO A 234 -15.55 -13.54 4.57
CA PRO A 234 -16.14 -12.24 4.93
C PRO A 234 -15.16 -11.27 5.61
N MET A 235 -14.33 -11.76 6.51
CA MET A 235 -13.35 -10.93 7.21
C MET A 235 -12.26 -10.42 6.26
N GLN A 236 -11.84 -11.23 5.30
CA GLN A 236 -10.90 -10.83 4.25
C GLN A 236 -11.54 -9.83 3.27
N TYR A 237 -12.84 -9.98 2.99
CA TYR A 237 -13.59 -9.08 2.12
C TYR A 237 -13.74 -7.68 2.70
N ILE A 238 -14.08 -7.54 3.97
CA ILE A 238 -14.30 -6.22 4.59
C ILE A 238 -12.99 -5.50 4.95
N SER A 239 -11.88 -6.24 5.09
CA SER A 239 -10.58 -5.72 5.55
C SER A 239 -10.07 -4.50 4.76
N PRO A 240 -10.06 -4.48 3.41
CA PRO A 240 -9.61 -3.31 2.66
C PRO A 240 -10.48 -2.08 2.86
N TYR A 241 -11.79 -2.27 3.01
CA TYR A 241 -12.71 -1.17 3.29
C TYR A 241 -12.51 -0.59 4.68
N ALA A 242 -12.21 -1.44 5.67
CA ALA A 242 -11.85 -1.01 7.02
C ALA A 242 -10.55 -0.18 7.03
N ALA A 243 -9.50 -0.68 6.36
CA ALA A 243 -8.26 0.04 6.21
C ALA A 243 -8.42 1.38 5.47
N CYS A 244 -9.25 1.39 4.42
CA CYS A 244 -9.61 2.61 3.69
C CYS A 244 -10.31 3.62 4.57
N ALA A 245 -11.31 3.21 5.36
CA ALA A 245 -12.05 4.08 6.27
C ALA A 245 -11.14 4.70 7.34
N MET A 246 -10.18 3.93 7.88
CA MET A 246 -9.16 4.45 8.79
C MET A 246 -8.28 5.51 8.10
N GLY A 247 -7.86 5.27 6.86
CA GLY A 247 -7.10 6.24 6.06
C GLY A 247 -7.89 7.51 5.72
N GLU A 248 -9.17 7.37 5.40
CA GLU A 248 -10.07 8.50 5.14
C GLU A 248 -10.24 9.42 6.34
N PHE A 249 -10.25 8.88 7.55
CA PHE A 249 -10.30 9.69 8.76
C PHE A 249 -9.16 10.71 8.80
N PHE A 250 -7.95 10.29 8.49
CA PHE A 250 -6.79 11.18 8.47
C PHE A 250 -6.86 12.18 7.30
N ARG A 251 -7.25 11.73 6.10
CA ARG A 251 -7.49 12.60 4.96
C ARG A 251 -8.52 13.69 5.27
N ASP A 252 -9.66 13.30 5.82
CA ASP A 252 -10.78 14.21 6.10
C ASP A 252 -10.47 15.16 7.27
N THR A 253 -9.51 14.80 8.14
CA THR A 253 -8.95 15.67 9.20
C THR A 253 -7.74 16.49 8.75
N LYS A 254 -7.60 16.74 7.45
CA LYS A 254 -6.54 17.60 6.85
C LYS A 254 -5.12 17.05 6.96
N ARG A 255 -4.99 15.75 7.21
CA ARG A 255 -3.70 15.06 7.27
C ARG A 255 -3.45 14.24 6.01
N HIS A 256 -2.31 13.59 5.96
CA HIS A 256 -1.95 12.73 4.85
C HIS A 256 -1.89 11.27 5.32
N ALA A 257 -2.48 10.39 4.54
CA ALA A 257 -2.43 8.96 4.81
C ALA A 257 -1.98 8.17 3.57
N LEU A 258 -1.33 7.05 3.84
CA LEU A 258 -0.97 6.02 2.88
C LEU A 258 -1.66 4.73 3.28
N VAL A 259 -2.36 4.09 2.37
CA VAL A 259 -2.91 2.75 2.57
C VAL A 259 -2.28 1.77 1.59
N ILE A 260 -1.83 0.64 2.11
CA ILE A 260 -1.26 -0.46 1.33
C ILE A 260 -2.24 -1.63 1.44
N TYR A 261 -2.66 -2.19 0.31
CA TYR A 261 -3.53 -3.36 0.25
C TYR A 261 -2.72 -4.58 -0.23
N ASP A 262 -2.24 -5.39 0.67
CA ASP A 262 -1.38 -6.55 0.38
C ASP A 262 -2.10 -7.87 0.69
N ASP A 263 -2.83 -8.52 -0.27
CA ASP A 263 -2.99 -8.13 -1.67
C ASP A 263 -4.47 -8.19 -2.13
N LEU A 264 -4.78 -7.43 -3.16
CA LEU A 264 -6.14 -7.38 -3.73
C LEU A 264 -6.49 -8.61 -4.57
N SER A 265 -5.53 -9.46 -4.96
CA SER A 265 -5.81 -10.74 -5.61
C SER A 265 -6.57 -11.66 -4.65
N LYS A 266 -6.16 -11.70 -3.38
CA LYS A 266 -6.86 -12.46 -2.34
C LYS A 266 -8.19 -11.84 -1.94
N HIS A 267 -8.27 -10.51 -1.94
CA HIS A 267 -9.54 -9.82 -1.76
C HIS A 267 -10.57 -10.22 -2.82
N ALA A 268 -10.17 -10.24 -4.10
CA ALA A 268 -11.04 -10.72 -5.18
C ALA A 268 -11.43 -12.19 -5.01
N ALA A 269 -10.49 -13.05 -4.58
CA ALA A 269 -10.77 -14.46 -4.34
C ALA A 269 -11.80 -14.66 -3.21
N SER A 270 -11.67 -13.92 -2.11
CA SER A 270 -12.66 -13.95 -1.01
C SER A 270 -14.04 -13.46 -1.46
N TYR A 271 -14.10 -12.42 -2.28
CA TYR A 271 -15.37 -11.95 -2.85
C TYR A 271 -15.99 -12.95 -3.81
N ARG A 272 -15.19 -13.66 -4.61
CA ARG A 272 -15.64 -14.77 -5.46
C ARG A 272 -16.26 -15.88 -4.62
N GLU A 273 -15.59 -16.29 -3.54
CA GLU A 273 -16.08 -17.31 -2.61
C GLU A 273 -17.44 -16.93 -2.02
N ILE A 274 -17.54 -15.73 -1.43
CA ILE A 274 -18.81 -15.20 -0.88
C ILE A 274 -19.90 -15.18 -1.96
N SER A 275 -19.58 -14.71 -3.16
CA SER A 275 -20.56 -14.59 -4.24
C SER A 275 -21.08 -15.95 -4.71
N LEU A 276 -20.23 -16.96 -4.78
CA LEU A 276 -20.61 -18.33 -5.13
C LEU A 276 -21.50 -18.95 -4.02
N LEU A 277 -21.15 -18.73 -2.75
CA LEU A 277 -21.96 -19.20 -1.61
C LEU A 277 -23.33 -18.52 -1.57
N LEU A 278 -23.40 -17.22 -1.94
CA LEU A 278 -24.66 -16.48 -2.11
C LEU A 278 -25.41 -16.87 -3.41
N ARG A 279 -24.89 -17.83 -4.20
CA ARG A 279 -25.45 -18.29 -5.48
C ARG A 279 -25.59 -17.20 -6.53
N ARG A 280 -24.75 -16.17 -6.49
CA ARG A 280 -24.67 -15.19 -7.56
C ARG A 280 -24.13 -15.86 -8.84
N PRO A 281 -24.65 -15.53 -10.03
CA PRO A 281 -24.17 -16.15 -11.26
C PRO A 281 -22.69 -15.83 -11.51
N PRO A 282 -21.83 -16.85 -11.73
CA PRO A 282 -20.42 -16.63 -12.02
C PRO A 282 -20.19 -16.12 -13.45
N GLY A 283 -19.22 -15.22 -13.58
CA GLY A 283 -18.69 -14.76 -14.85
C GLY A 283 -17.31 -15.36 -15.19
N ARG A 284 -16.44 -14.56 -15.81
CA ARG A 284 -15.08 -14.97 -16.18
C ARG A 284 -14.29 -15.43 -14.94
N GLU A 285 -13.61 -16.57 -15.03
CA GLU A 285 -12.81 -17.18 -13.96
C GLU A 285 -13.62 -17.40 -12.66
N ALA A 286 -14.94 -17.61 -12.81
CA ALA A 286 -15.90 -17.73 -11.71
C ALA A 286 -16.05 -16.49 -10.82
N TYR A 287 -15.49 -15.35 -11.20
CA TYR A 287 -15.74 -14.09 -10.51
C TYR A 287 -17.16 -13.56 -10.80
N PRO A 288 -17.81 -12.89 -9.84
CA PRO A 288 -19.08 -12.23 -10.10
C PRO A 288 -18.91 -11.05 -11.06
N GLY A 289 -19.98 -10.68 -11.78
CA GLY A 289 -19.94 -9.64 -12.80
C GLY A 289 -19.54 -8.25 -12.29
N ASP A 290 -19.67 -8.01 -10.99
CA ASP A 290 -19.37 -6.74 -10.33
C ASP A 290 -17.97 -6.69 -9.67
N VAL A 291 -17.07 -7.65 -9.96
CA VAL A 291 -15.73 -7.67 -9.37
C VAL A 291 -14.88 -6.45 -9.76
N PHE A 292 -15.13 -5.85 -10.93
CA PHE A 292 -14.52 -4.56 -11.27
C PHE A 292 -14.95 -3.47 -10.29
N TYR A 293 -16.24 -3.41 -9.98
CA TYR A 293 -16.81 -2.43 -9.05
C TYR A 293 -16.30 -2.63 -7.61
N LEU A 294 -16.01 -3.87 -7.22
CA LEU A 294 -15.38 -4.18 -5.94
C LEU A 294 -14.11 -3.35 -5.69
N HIS A 295 -13.21 -3.34 -6.65
CA HIS A 295 -11.93 -2.62 -6.54
C HIS A 295 -12.05 -1.13 -6.91
N SER A 296 -12.89 -0.77 -7.89
CA SER A 296 -13.04 0.63 -8.29
C SER A 296 -13.64 1.48 -7.19
N ARG A 297 -14.71 1.01 -6.51
CA ARG A 297 -15.30 1.75 -5.39
C ARG A 297 -14.38 1.87 -4.18
N LEU A 298 -13.45 0.94 -3.98
CA LEU A 298 -12.41 1.01 -2.96
C LEU A 298 -11.32 2.03 -3.34
N LEU A 299 -10.74 1.89 -4.53
CA LEU A 299 -9.57 2.66 -4.94
C LEU A 299 -9.89 4.11 -5.31
N GLU A 300 -11.12 4.39 -5.80
CA GLU A 300 -11.57 5.76 -6.07
C GLU A 300 -11.68 6.62 -4.79
N ARG A 301 -11.73 6.03 -3.63
CA ARG A 301 -11.72 6.74 -2.33
C ARG A 301 -10.35 7.36 -2.02
N ALA A 302 -9.28 6.86 -2.62
CA ALA A 302 -7.95 7.46 -2.55
C ALA A 302 -7.91 8.72 -3.43
N ALA A 303 -7.61 9.86 -2.83
CA ALA A 303 -7.60 11.15 -3.51
C ALA A 303 -6.81 12.21 -2.73
N LYS A 304 -6.42 13.28 -3.41
CA LYS A 304 -5.98 14.54 -2.83
C LYS A 304 -7.19 15.48 -2.76
N LEU A 305 -7.59 15.88 -1.57
CA LEU A 305 -8.69 16.81 -1.39
C LEU A 305 -8.28 18.23 -1.75
N SER A 306 -9.24 19.01 -2.23
CA SER A 306 -9.06 20.45 -2.49
C SER A 306 -8.77 21.22 -1.20
N ASP A 307 -8.12 22.38 -1.31
CA ASP A 307 -7.81 23.23 -0.16
C ASP A 307 -9.07 23.67 0.60
N LYS A 308 -10.21 23.82 -0.11
CA LYS A 308 -11.51 24.07 0.51
C LYS A 308 -11.93 22.99 1.47
N ASN A 309 -11.59 21.73 1.16
CA ASN A 309 -11.85 20.56 1.97
C ASN A 309 -10.66 20.19 2.89
N GLY A 310 -9.72 21.13 3.08
CA GLY A 310 -8.61 21.01 4.01
C GLY A 310 -7.32 20.44 3.46
N GLY A 311 -7.26 20.09 2.15
CA GLY A 311 -6.03 19.68 1.49
C GLY A 311 -5.43 18.32 1.92
N GLY A 312 -6.15 17.52 2.69
CA GLY A 312 -5.70 16.19 3.10
C GLY A 312 -5.57 15.24 1.91
N SER A 313 -4.87 14.12 2.09
CA SER A 313 -4.73 13.11 1.04
C SER A 313 -4.77 11.69 1.58
N LEU A 314 -5.29 10.80 0.76
CA LEU A 314 -5.19 9.35 0.93
C LEU A 314 -4.55 8.78 -0.33
N THR A 315 -3.33 8.27 -0.19
CA THR A 315 -2.58 7.59 -1.27
C THR A 315 -2.81 6.09 -1.14
N ALA A 316 -3.03 5.38 -2.23
CA ALA A 316 -3.23 3.95 -2.23
C ALA A 316 -2.14 3.22 -3.01
N LEU A 317 -1.55 2.19 -2.38
CA LEU A 317 -0.65 1.24 -3.01
C LEU A 317 -1.29 -0.15 -2.98
N PRO A 318 -2.19 -0.47 -3.92
CA PRO A 318 -2.68 -1.82 -4.09
C PRO A 318 -1.56 -2.75 -4.57
N VAL A 319 -1.56 -3.97 -4.06
CA VAL A 319 -0.67 -5.04 -4.49
C VAL A 319 -1.48 -6.09 -5.24
N ILE A 320 -0.98 -6.53 -6.39
CA ILE A 320 -1.54 -7.63 -7.17
C ILE A 320 -0.48 -8.69 -7.40
N GLU A 321 -0.85 -9.94 -7.18
CA GLU A 321 -0.02 -11.10 -7.50
C GLU A 321 -0.37 -11.62 -8.90
N THR A 322 0.64 -11.72 -9.77
CA THR A 322 0.54 -12.38 -11.09
C THR A 322 1.03 -13.82 -11.01
N GLN A 323 0.69 -14.61 -12.02
CA GLN A 323 1.22 -15.95 -12.25
C GLN A 323 1.99 -15.93 -13.57
N ALA A 324 3.26 -16.34 -13.53
CA ALA A 324 4.16 -16.38 -14.69
C ALA A 324 4.24 -15.03 -15.46
N GLY A 325 4.15 -13.91 -14.75
CA GLY A 325 4.20 -12.56 -15.33
C GLY A 325 2.95 -12.17 -16.14
N ASP A 326 1.86 -12.94 -16.09
CA ASP A 326 0.65 -12.64 -16.88
C ASP A 326 -0.13 -11.45 -16.30
N VAL A 327 0.11 -10.28 -16.88
CA VAL A 327 -0.61 -9.03 -16.59
C VAL A 327 -1.95 -8.94 -17.33
N SER A 328 -2.21 -9.85 -18.28
CA SER A 328 -3.46 -9.88 -19.06
C SER A 328 -4.59 -10.66 -18.38
N ALA A 329 -4.31 -11.31 -17.28
CA ALA A 329 -5.30 -11.99 -16.44
C ALA A 329 -6.39 -11.02 -15.95
N TYR A 330 -7.53 -11.55 -15.54
CA TYR A 330 -8.74 -10.75 -15.31
C TYR A 330 -8.58 -9.72 -14.20
N ILE A 331 -8.11 -10.10 -13.02
CA ILE A 331 -7.95 -9.17 -11.89
C ILE A 331 -6.82 -8.16 -12.13
N PRO A 332 -5.61 -8.55 -12.59
CA PRO A 332 -4.56 -7.60 -12.95
C PRO A 332 -5.04 -6.52 -13.92
N THR A 333 -5.69 -6.89 -15.01
CA THR A 333 -6.21 -5.97 -16.04
C THR A 333 -7.19 -4.95 -15.44
N ASN A 334 -8.11 -5.42 -14.58
CA ASN A 334 -9.07 -4.56 -13.91
C ASN A 334 -8.37 -3.52 -13.03
N VAL A 335 -7.42 -3.93 -12.19
CA VAL A 335 -6.75 -3.01 -11.26
C VAL A 335 -5.80 -2.05 -12.00
N ILE A 336 -5.09 -2.48 -13.06
CA ILE A 336 -4.30 -1.59 -13.92
C ILE A 336 -5.17 -0.47 -14.51
N SER A 337 -6.40 -0.78 -14.90
CA SER A 337 -7.30 0.22 -15.49
C SER A 337 -7.83 1.24 -14.46
N ILE A 338 -7.98 0.84 -13.19
CA ILE A 338 -8.49 1.68 -12.11
C ILE A 338 -7.39 2.61 -11.56
N THR A 339 -6.13 2.16 -11.57
CA THR A 339 -5.00 2.87 -10.96
C THR A 339 -4.39 3.93 -11.86
N ASP A 340 -3.64 4.85 -11.27
CA ASP A 340 -2.96 5.96 -11.95
C ASP A 340 -1.55 5.57 -12.43
N GLY A 341 -1.27 4.29 -12.50
CA GLY A 341 -0.03 3.68 -12.95
C GLY A 341 0.29 2.40 -12.22
N GLN A 342 1.42 1.80 -12.58
CA GLN A 342 1.88 0.54 -12.00
C GLN A 342 3.41 0.47 -11.90
N ILE A 343 3.88 -0.16 -10.83
CA ILE A 343 5.26 -0.62 -10.62
C ILE A 343 5.28 -2.12 -10.89
N TYR A 344 5.83 -2.53 -12.01
CA TYR A 344 5.93 -3.93 -12.40
C TYR A 344 7.25 -4.54 -11.90
N LEU A 345 7.15 -5.57 -11.05
CA LEU A 345 8.28 -6.33 -10.54
C LEU A 345 8.43 -7.62 -11.32
N GLU A 346 9.55 -7.77 -12.01
CA GLU A 346 9.83 -8.87 -12.94
C GLU A 346 10.66 -9.97 -12.28
N THR A 347 10.25 -11.23 -12.44
CA THR A 347 10.91 -12.39 -11.84
C THR A 347 12.33 -12.58 -12.39
N ASP A 348 12.54 -12.37 -13.69
CA ASP A 348 13.85 -12.54 -14.32
C ASP A 348 14.87 -11.53 -13.77
N LEU A 349 14.47 -10.26 -13.59
CA LEU A 349 15.33 -9.25 -12.98
C LEU A 349 15.66 -9.61 -11.53
N PHE A 350 14.67 -10.12 -10.78
CA PHE A 350 14.87 -10.53 -9.39
C PHE A 350 15.90 -11.68 -9.30
N ASN A 351 15.80 -12.67 -10.17
CA ASN A 351 16.71 -13.81 -10.24
C ASN A 351 18.12 -13.40 -10.70
N GLN A 352 18.24 -12.40 -11.56
CA GLN A 352 19.52 -11.79 -11.97
C GLN A 352 20.13 -10.91 -10.86
N GLY A 353 19.50 -10.78 -9.70
CA GLY A 353 20.01 -9.99 -8.59
C GLY A 353 19.78 -8.48 -8.73
N VAL A 354 18.91 -8.05 -9.65
CA VAL A 354 18.45 -6.65 -9.73
C VAL A 354 17.32 -6.47 -8.73
N ARG A 355 17.59 -5.78 -7.64
CA ARG A 355 16.64 -5.56 -6.53
C ARG A 355 16.66 -4.11 -6.08
N PRO A 356 15.51 -3.41 -6.08
CA PRO A 356 14.17 -3.89 -6.49
C PRO A 356 14.10 -4.26 -7.98
N ALA A 357 13.33 -5.31 -8.29
CA ALA A 357 13.25 -5.89 -9.63
C ALA A 357 12.29 -5.11 -10.56
N VAL A 358 12.39 -3.81 -10.57
CA VAL A 358 11.51 -2.91 -11.31
C VAL A 358 11.77 -2.99 -12.81
N ASN A 359 10.78 -3.43 -13.56
CA ASN A 359 10.81 -3.33 -15.01
C ASN A 359 10.44 -1.92 -15.45
N VAL A 360 11.42 -1.15 -15.89
CA VAL A 360 11.28 0.27 -16.27
C VAL A 360 10.38 0.46 -17.50
N GLY A 361 10.35 -0.52 -18.41
CA GLY A 361 9.54 -0.46 -19.63
C GLY A 361 8.05 -0.63 -19.37
N LEU A 362 7.68 -1.56 -18.48
CA LEU A 362 6.29 -1.87 -18.15
C LEU A 362 5.73 -1.03 -17.00
N SER A 363 6.62 -0.35 -16.26
CA SER A 363 6.21 0.51 -15.14
C SER A 363 5.91 1.93 -15.62
N VAL A 364 4.81 2.48 -15.15
CA VAL A 364 4.29 3.80 -15.57
C VAL A 364 3.69 4.52 -14.39
N SER A 365 3.99 5.80 -14.22
CA SER A 365 3.22 6.72 -13.37
C SER A 365 2.53 7.73 -14.28
N ARG A 366 1.19 7.79 -14.23
CA ARG A 366 0.40 8.76 -15.02
C ARG A 366 0.51 10.17 -14.47
N VAL A 367 0.86 10.34 -13.19
CA VAL A 367 1.16 11.65 -12.59
C VAL A 367 2.57 12.11 -12.99
N GLY A 368 3.51 11.17 -13.03
CA GLY A 368 4.85 11.39 -13.54
C GLY A 368 5.59 12.55 -12.86
N GLY A 369 6.32 13.33 -13.64
CA GLY A 369 7.13 14.42 -13.11
C GLY A 369 6.37 15.52 -12.35
N SER A 370 5.02 15.54 -12.38
CA SER A 370 4.24 16.45 -11.52
C SER A 370 4.36 16.12 -10.04
N ALA A 371 4.62 14.83 -9.72
CA ALA A 371 4.85 14.30 -8.38
C ALA A 371 6.34 14.27 -7.99
N GLN A 372 7.23 14.95 -8.72
CA GLN A 372 8.65 15.04 -8.39
C GLN A 372 9.04 16.47 -8.01
N ILE A 373 9.96 16.59 -7.05
CA ILE A 373 10.66 17.86 -6.84
C ILE A 373 11.53 18.18 -8.08
N LYS A 374 11.66 19.46 -8.40
CA LYS A 374 12.38 19.88 -9.61
C LYS A 374 13.82 19.35 -9.65
N ALA A 375 14.50 19.30 -8.50
CA ALA A 375 15.85 18.78 -8.39
C ALA A 375 15.96 17.31 -8.85
N MET A 376 15.01 16.43 -8.47
CA MET A 376 14.98 15.05 -8.93
C MET A 376 14.74 14.98 -10.44
N ARG A 377 13.79 15.76 -10.96
CA ARG A 377 13.50 15.81 -12.40
C ARG A 377 14.70 16.25 -13.22
N GLN A 378 15.52 17.18 -12.70
CA GLN A 378 16.72 17.67 -13.39
C GLN A 378 17.80 16.60 -13.54
N VAL A 379 17.94 15.68 -12.58
CA VAL A 379 18.96 14.63 -12.61
C VAL A 379 18.48 13.31 -13.20
N ALA A 380 17.18 13.01 -13.07
CA ALA A 380 16.60 11.73 -13.50
C ALA A 380 15.87 11.80 -14.86
N GLY A 381 15.83 12.97 -15.49
CA GLY A 381 15.01 13.18 -16.70
C GLY A 381 15.35 12.27 -17.88
N THR A 382 16.62 11.88 -18.03
CA THR A 382 17.10 10.98 -19.09
C THR A 382 17.19 9.52 -18.66
N LEU A 383 17.17 9.26 -17.35
CA LEU A 383 17.49 7.94 -16.77
C LEU A 383 16.63 6.81 -17.35
N LYS A 384 15.32 7.04 -17.48
CA LYS A 384 14.40 6.04 -18.03
C LYS A 384 14.72 5.70 -19.48
N LEU A 385 15.06 6.71 -20.29
CA LEU A 385 15.45 6.54 -21.69
C LEU A 385 16.80 5.80 -21.81
N GLU A 386 17.77 6.17 -21.00
CA GLU A 386 19.11 5.54 -20.99
C GLU A 386 19.01 4.05 -20.62
N LEU A 387 18.17 3.70 -19.65
CA LEU A 387 17.95 2.30 -19.28
C LEU A 387 17.17 1.52 -20.33
N ALA A 388 16.20 2.14 -21.02
CA ALA A 388 15.50 1.51 -22.12
C ALA A 388 16.45 1.19 -23.29
N GLN A 389 17.26 2.17 -23.69
CA GLN A 389 18.31 1.99 -24.72
C GLN A 389 19.32 0.92 -24.31
N TYR A 390 19.78 0.93 -23.05
CA TYR A 390 20.67 -0.11 -22.55
C TYR A 390 20.07 -1.52 -22.70
N ARG A 391 18.78 -1.71 -22.35
CA ARG A 391 18.12 -3.03 -22.49
C ARG A 391 18.06 -3.51 -23.94
N GLU A 392 17.73 -2.63 -24.86
CA GLU A 392 17.74 -2.95 -26.29
C GLU A 392 19.14 -3.32 -26.78
N LEU A 393 20.12 -2.49 -26.47
CA LEU A 393 21.52 -2.73 -26.86
C LEU A 393 22.10 -3.99 -26.21
N ALA A 394 21.78 -4.28 -24.96
CA ALA A 394 22.24 -5.48 -24.26
C ALA A 394 21.66 -6.76 -24.91
N ALA A 395 20.44 -6.73 -25.39
CA ALA A 395 19.85 -7.84 -26.15
C ALA A 395 20.60 -8.06 -27.50
N PHE A 396 20.90 -6.98 -28.22
CA PHE A 396 21.70 -7.05 -29.45
C PHE A 396 23.14 -7.51 -29.24
N ALA A 397 23.77 -7.07 -28.17
CA ALA A 397 25.16 -7.42 -27.84
C ALA A 397 25.38 -8.92 -27.62
N GLN A 398 24.31 -9.67 -27.28
CA GLN A 398 24.38 -11.13 -27.16
C GLN A 398 24.53 -11.83 -28.53
N PHE A 399 24.17 -11.17 -29.63
CA PHE A 399 24.15 -11.75 -30.96
C PHE A 399 25.24 -11.20 -31.90
N GLY A 400 25.92 -10.10 -31.55
CA GLY A 400 26.87 -9.42 -32.42
C GLY A 400 28.23 -9.13 -31.76
N SER A 401 29.31 -9.29 -32.51
CA SER A 401 30.67 -9.19 -31.98
C SER A 401 31.35 -7.82 -32.11
N ASP A 402 30.92 -6.97 -33.06
CA ASP A 402 31.58 -5.69 -33.30
C ASP A 402 30.64 -4.50 -33.05
N LEU A 403 30.72 -3.98 -31.84
CA LEU A 403 30.00 -2.77 -31.45
C LEU A 403 30.91 -1.55 -31.65
N ASP A 404 30.34 -0.48 -32.20
CA ASP A 404 31.05 0.80 -32.26
C ASP A 404 31.34 1.38 -30.88
N LYS A 405 32.28 2.33 -30.78
CA LYS A 405 32.70 2.92 -29.51
C LYS A 405 31.58 3.65 -28.78
N ALA A 406 30.65 4.24 -29.51
CA ALA A 406 29.49 4.98 -28.92
C ALA A 406 28.52 4.00 -28.28
N THR A 407 28.15 2.93 -28.98
CA THR A 407 27.31 1.85 -28.49
C THR A 407 27.93 1.16 -27.28
N GLN A 408 29.26 0.90 -27.32
CA GLN A 408 29.99 0.34 -26.17
C GLN A 408 29.96 1.27 -24.95
N ALA A 409 30.07 2.59 -25.14
CA ALA A 409 29.97 3.56 -24.05
C ALA A 409 28.58 3.60 -23.44
N GLN A 410 27.51 3.51 -24.26
CA GLN A 410 26.14 3.42 -23.78
C GLN A 410 25.88 2.14 -22.98
N LEU A 411 26.38 1.00 -23.43
CA LEU A 411 26.31 -0.27 -22.69
C LEU A 411 27.03 -0.19 -21.36
N ASN A 412 28.25 0.37 -21.35
CA ASN A 412 29.05 0.54 -20.15
C ASN A 412 28.36 1.44 -19.12
N ARG A 413 27.75 2.55 -19.55
CA ARG A 413 26.97 3.45 -18.70
C ARG A 413 25.72 2.76 -18.17
N GLY A 414 24.97 2.09 -19.03
CA GLY A 414 23.74 1.38 -18.66
C GLY A 414 23.97 0.31 -17.60
N GLN A 415 25.06 -0.47 -17.70
CA GLN A 415 25.43 -1.45 -16.67
C GLN A 415 25.63 -0.79 -15.30
N ARG A 416 26.29 0.35 -15.25
CA ARG A 416 26.54 1.09 -14.00
C ARG A 416 25.29 1.70 -13.45
N LEU A 417 24.39 2.21 -14.31
CA LEU A 417 23.09 2.71 -13.89
C LEU A 417 22.21 1.61 -13.30
N VAL A 418 22.20 0.41 -13.89
CA VAL A 418 21.50 -0.74 -13.32
C VAL A 418 22.06 -1.10 -11.95
N GLU A 419 23.40 -1.16 -11.80
CA GLU A 419 24.02 -1.47 -10.51
C GLU A 419 23.76 -0.39 -9.46
N LEU A 420 23.80 0.88 -9.86
CA LEU A 420 23.52 2.02 -9.00
C LEU A 420 22.09 2.01 -8.46
N LEU A 421 21.12 1.56 -9.27
CA LEU A 421 19.70 1.52 -8.86
C LEU A 421 19.37 0.35 -7.93
N LYS A 422 20.27 -0.63 -7.78
CA LYS A 422 20.09 -1.69 -6.79
C LYS A 422 20.12 -1.10 -5.38
N GLN A 423 19.26 -1.63 -4.52
CA GLN A 423 19.12 -1.18 -3.14
C GLN A 423 18.75 -2.35 -2.24
N ASN A 424 19.30 -2.38 -1.02
CA ASN A 424 18.96 -3.41 -0.06
C ASN A 424 17.54 -3.19 0.47
N GLN A 425 16.88 -4.27 0.87
CA GLN A 425 15.59 -4.19 1.56
C GLN A 425 15.72 -3.44 2.88
N PHE A 426 14.68 -2.74 3.26
CA PHE A 426 14.57 -1.99 4.52
C PHE A 426 15.68 -0.96 4.73
N SER A 427 16.14 -0.40 3.62
CA SER A 427 17.21 0.61 3.59
C SER A 427 16.83 1.77 2.66
N PRO A 428 15.70 2.45 2.92
CA PRO A 428 15.26 3.56 2.09
C PRO A 428 16.23 4.75 2.20
N LEU A 429 16.35 5.51 1.13
CA LEU A 429 17.22 6.68 1.03
C LEU A 429 16.40 7.97 0.91
N PRO A 430 16.79 9.05 1.62
CA PRO A 430 16.14 10.35 1.45
C PRO A 430 16.43 10.93 0.07
N PHE A 431 15.51 11.76 -0.46
CA PHE A 431 15.63 12.38 -1.79
C PHE A 431 16.98 13.07 -2.03
N SER A 432 17.54 13.75 -1.04
CA SER A 432 18.84 14.43 -1.19
C SER A 432 19.98 13.48 -1.57
N LYS A 433 20.04 12.31 -0.93
CA LYS A 433 21.04 11.28 -1.25
C LYS A 433 20.76 10.60 -2.59
N GLN A 434 19.47 10.34 -2.88
CA GLN A 434 19.08 9.80 -4.18
C GLN A 434 19.49 10.74 -5.32
N ILE A 435 19.18 12.03 -5.22
CA ILE A 435 19.52 13.04 -6.23
C ILE A 435 21.04 13.11 -6.45
N LEU A 436 21.81 13.07 -5.38
CA LEU A 436 23.27 13.12 -5.47
C LEU A 436 23.84 11.91 -6.23
N ILE A 437 23.41 10.70 -5.87
CA ILE A 437 23.95 9.49 -6.49
C ILE A 437 23.42 9.28 -7.93
N ILE A 438 22.18 9.66 -8.22
CA ILE A 438 21.63 9.63 -9.57
C ILE A 438 22.41 10.62 -10.47
N MET A 439 22.72 11.82 -9.95
CA MET A 439 23.58 12.77 -10.66
C MET A 439 24.97 12.20 -10.96
N ALA A 440 25.55 11.43 -10.04
CA ALA A 440 26.84 10.76 -10.29
C ALA A 440 26.73 9.75 -11.45
N GLY A 441 25.64 9.01 -11.55
CA GLY A 441 25.40 8.05 -12.64
C GLY A 441 25.11 8.72 -13.97
N THR A 442 24.08 9.57 -14.03
CA THR A 442 23.65 10.24 -15.28
C THR A 442 24.65 11.27 -15.78
N GLY A 443 25.44 11.87 -14.88
CA GLY A 443 26.52 12.80 -15.22
C GLY A 443 27.81 12.16 -15.74
N GLY A 444 27.86 10.83 -15.87
CA GLY A 444 29.01 10.09 -16.40
C GLY A 444 30.19 9.95 -15.44
N PHE A 445 30.05 10.32 -14.16
CA PHE A 445 31.15 10.21 -13.18
C PHE A 445 31.55 8.76 -12.86
N LEU A 446 30.68 7.80 -13.21
CA LEU A 446 30.88 6.37 -12.94
C LEU A 446 31.35 5.58 -14.17
N ASP A 447 31.49 6.21 -15.36
CA ASP A 447 31.69 5.50 -16.63
C ASP A 447 33.02 4.73 -16.69
N ASP A 448 34.04 5.17 -16.01
CA ASP A 448 35.37 4.52 -15.89
C ASP A 448 35.49 3.59 -14.67
N MET A 449 34.49 3.55 -13.78
CA MET A 449 34.51 2.73 -12.57
C MET A 449 34.14 1.27 -12.89
N PRO A 450 34.79 0.25 -12.33
CA PRO A 450 34.32 -1.13 -12.40
C PRO A 450 32.90 -1.29 -11.80
N VAL A 451 32.02 -2.02 -12.49
CA VAL A 451 30.61 -2.20 -12.05
C VAL A 451 30.52 -2.70 -10.61
N ALA A 452 31.37 -3.64 -10.21
CA ALA A 452 31.40 -4.20 -8.85
C ALA A 452 31.69 -3.16 -7.75
N GLN A 453 32.30 -2.03 -8.11
CA GLN A 453 32.68 -0.97 -7.16
C GLN A 453 31.63 0.13 -7.01
N VAL A 454 30.62 0.18 -7.89
CA VAL A 454 29.59 1.24 -7.90
C VAL A 454 28.87 1.34 -6.56
N ARG A 455 28.45 0.22 -5.98
CA ARG A 455 27.73 0.20 -4.69
C ARG A 455 28.62 0.54 -3.49
N GLU A 456 29.91 0.23 -3.57
CA GLU A 456 30.88 0.61 -2.53
C GLU A 456 31.15 2.11 -2.60
N PHE A 457 31.33 2.64 -3.81
CA PHE A 457 31.45 4.08 -4.03
C PHE A 457 30.23 4.86 -3.53
N GLU A 458 29.02 4.35 -3.77
CA GLU A 458 27.79 4.97 -3.23
C GLU A 458 27.89 5.17 -1.71
N LYS A 459 28.30 4.13 -0.98
CA LYS A 459 28.44 4.20 0.48
C LYS A 459 29.50 5.21 0.92
N GLU A 460 30.65 5.21 0.24
CA GLU A 460 31.74 6.14 0.56
C GLU A 460 31.39 7.59 0.17
N LEU A 461 30.68 7.82 -0.94
CA LEU A 461 30.14 9.13 -1.30
C LEU A 461 29.21 9.68 -0.20
N PHE A 462 28.32 8.85 0.31
CA PHE A 462 27.41 9.29 1.38
C PHE A 462 28.16 9.60 2.67
N LYS A 463 29.12 8.79 3.08
CA LYS A 463 29.97 9.07 4.24
C LYS A 463 30.76 10.37 4.05
N TYR A 464 31.34 10.55 2.88
CA TYR A 464 32.10 11.75 2.56
C TYR A 464 31.24 13.01 2.66
N VAL A 465 30.05 12.98 2.07
CA VAL A 465 29.15 14.13 2.10
C VAL A 465 28.61 14.41 3.51
N ASP A 466 28.23 13.37 4.24
CA ASP A 466 27.74 13.52 5.61
C ASP A 466 28.81 14.14 6.54
N SER A 467 30.10 13.84 6.31
CA SER A 467 31.22 14.32 7.13
C SER A 467 31.77 15.69 6.70
N THR A 468 31.88 15.94 5.40
CA THR A 468 32.59 17.12 4.87
C THR A 468 31.66 18.23 4.38
N ASN A 469 30.51 17.87 3.81
CA ASN A 469 29.61 18.81 3.14
C ASN A 469 28.12 18.56 3.43
N PRO A 470 27.68 18.39 4.69
CA PRO A 470 26.29 18.09 5.01
C PRO A 470 25.33 19.22 4.59
N GLY A 471 25.83 20.43 4.39
CA GLY A 471 25.08 21.57 3.89
C GLY A 471 24.50 21.35 2.49
N ILE A 472 25.14 20.57 1.63
CA ILE A 472 24.63 20.28 0.28
C ILE A 472 23.32 19.51 0.34
N LEU A 473 23.24 18.45 1.17
CA LEU A 473 22.03 17.66 1.32
C LEU A 473 20.86 18.50 1.84
N ARG A 474 21.10 19.42 2.78
CA ARG A 474 20.10 20.37 3.27
C ARG A 474 19.66 21.34 2.18
N ALA A 475 20.61 21.92 1.45
CA ALA A 475 20.32 22.86 0.38
C ALA A 475 19.46 22.23 -0.74
N ILE A 476 19.68 20.95 -1.08
CA ILE A 476 18.84 20.22 -2.05
C ILE A 476 17.39 20.17 -1.55
N MET A 477 17.17 19.86 -0.28
CA MET A 477 15.83 19.71 0.30
C MET A 477 15.13 21.06 0.52
N GLU A 478 15.85 22.10 0.87
CA GLU A 478 15.30 23.45 1.08
C GLU A 478 14.92 24.12 -0.24
N LYS A 479 15.85 24.11 -1.22
CA LYS A 479 15.62 24.74 -2.53
C LYS A 479 14.68 23.90 -3.42
N LYS A 480 14.70 22.58 -3.30
CA LYS A 480 13.96 21.63 -4.15
C LYS A 480 14.21 21.81 -5.67
N ILE A 481 15.22 22.58 -6.02
CA ILE A 481 15.71 22.84 -7.39
C ILE A 481 17.21 22.92 -7.37
N LEU A 482 17.87 22.44 -8.42
CA LEU A 482 19.32 22.59 -8.60
C LEU A 482 19.59 23.83 -9.45
N ASP A 483 20.04 24.89 -8.79
CA ASP A 483 20.65 26.03 -9.47
C ASP A 483 22.08 25.71 -9.90
N ASP A 484 22.70 26.52 -10.77
CA ASP A 484 24.02 26.26 -11.33
C ASP A 484 25.10 26.17 -10.23
N GLN A 485 24.96 26.98 -9.16
CA GLN A 485 25.89 26.96 -8.03
C GLN A 485 25.82 25.62 -7.29
N LEU A 486 24.63 25.19 -6.90
CA LEU A 486 24.43 23.92 -6.18
C LEU A 486 24.83 22.72 -7.04
N LYS A 487 24.51 22.77 -8.34
CA LYS A 487 24.90 21.75 -9.31
C LYS A 487 26.42 21.63 -9.39
N THR A 488 27.14 22.75 -9.47
CA THR A 488 28.61 22.77 -9.50
C THR A 488 29.19 22.23 -8.19
N GLN A 489 28.63 22.63 -7.05
CA GLN A 489 29.06 22.11 -5.74
C GLN A 489 28.88 20.59 -5.64
N MET A 490 27.73 20.05 -6.07
CA MET A 490 27.49 18.61 -6.11
C MET A 490 28.49 17.88 -7.01
N GLN A 491 28.77 18.41 -8.20
CA GLN A 491 29.75 17.84 -9.12
C GLN A 491 31.15 17.80 -8.53
N ASN A 492 31.57 18.86 -7.83
CA ASN A 492 32.87 18.90 -7.17
C ASN A 492 32.97 17.87 -6.06
N VAL A 493 31.97 17.78 -5.22
CA VAL A 493 31.91 16.78 -4.13
C VAL A 493 31.94 15.34 -4.68
N ILE A 494 31.22 15.05 -5.77
CA ILE A 494 31.27 13.74 -6.42
C ILE A 494 32.67 13.44 -6.94
N LYS A 495 33.35 14.41 -7.56
CA LYS A 495 34.72 14.25 -8.05
C LYS A 495 35.72 14.02 -6.92
N GLU A 496 35.65 14.80 -5.85
CA GLU A 496 36.54 14.68 -4.69
C GLU A 496 36.36 13.33 -3.99
N ALA A 497 35.09 12.91 -3.75
CA ALA A 497 34.78 11.61 -3.17
C ALA A 497 35.30 10.47 -4.04
N LYS A 498 35.20 10.60 -5.38
CA LYS A 498 35.70 9.60 -6.32
C LYS A 498 37.24 9.51 -6.28
N GLN A 499 37.92 10.65 -6.24
CA GLN A 499 39.39 10.68 -6.15
C GLN A 499 39.87 9.99 -4.87
N GLN A 500 39.24 10.27 -3.73
CA GLN A 500 39.59 9.62 -2.46
C GLN A 500 39.29 8.11 -2.49
N PHE A 501 38.16 7.71 -3.07
CA PHE A 501 37.79 6.30 -3.21
C PHE A 501 38.82 5.53 -4.05
N VAL A 502 39.26 6.05 -5.21
CA VAL A 502 40.24 5.43 -6.06
C VAL A 502 41.60 5.36 -5.35
N ALA A 503 42.07 6.46 -4.74
CA ALA A 503 43.32 6.50 -4.03
C ALA A 503 43.37 5.49 -2.85
N SER A 504 42.28 5.34 -2.11
CA SER A 504 42.17 4.36 -1.02
C SER A 504 42.33 2.92 -1.51
N ARG A 505 41.82 2.62 -2.70
CA ARG A 505 41.91 1.29 -3.31
C ARG A 505 43.30 0.97 -3.87
N GLU A 506 43.96 1.93 -4.46
CA GLU A 506 45.34 1.78 -4.92
C GLU A 506 46.30 1.55 -3.74
N ALA A 507 46.01 2.17 -2.59
CA ALA A 507 46.80 1.98 -1.38
C ALA A 507 46.63 0.59 -0.74
N VAL A 508 45.44 -0.02 -0.88
CA VAL A 508 45.14 -1.39 -0.38
C VAL A 508 45.68 -2.47 -1.33
N ALA A 509 45.84 -2.16 -2.62
CA ALA A 509 46.31 -3.09 -3.64
C ALA A 509 47.85 -3.17 -3.69
N LYS A 510 48.54 -2.24 -3.04
CA LYS A 510 50.03 -2.24 -2.81
C LYS A 510 50.36 -2.86 -1.45
#